data_d429a6e7e23cadd3974871dcc3b658cf
#
_entry.id   d429a6e7e23cadd3974871dcc3b658cf
#
_cell.length_a   1.000
_cell.length_b   1.000
_cell.length_c   1.000
_cell.angle_alpha   90.00
_cell.angle_beta   90.00
_cell.angle_gamma   90.00
#
_symmetry.space_group_name_H-M   'P 1'
#
loop_
_entity.id
_entity.type
_entity.pdbx_description
1 polymer ?
#
loop_
_entity_poly.entity_id
_entity_poly.type
_entity_poly.pdbx_seq_one_letter_code
_entity_poly.pdbx_strand_id
1 'polypeptide(L)'
;MIYLDYSATTPVNKEVIDTYSRVCSEFIGNPNSLHKLGVEAKKLIDASTKQIASILGVNPNEIIYTSGSSESNNMAIKGVCSKYSNRGKHIISTNLEHSSIIAPLNYLQNNGFEVDFVKLDENGLVDLEDLKRLMRDDTLLVTICSVNSEVGVRQDLKAISEIVRTNPKTIFHSDVTQSIGKEKIDFSVLDMASISGQKFYGMKGIGCLIKKESLIIEPIIHGGKSTTVFRSGTPATPLIASLAKALRLVYEDFDSKLNHVIELNKYLIDKLSNLDIYINSNDYCLPHIVNISLKNIKSEVMLHALEEKDIYISTQTACSTGNYSASVYAVTQDKEKASRSIRISLSYLTTKEEIDIFISTLAECIKKLDFGR
;
A
#
# COMPACT_ATOMS: atom_id res chain seq x y z
N MET A 1 20.43 -15.28 -6.23
CA MET A 1 19.30 -14.34 -6.43
C MET A 1 19.12 -13.51 -5.16
N ILE A 2 19.20 -12.19 -5.26
CA ILE A 2 18.96 -11.26 -4.15
C ILE A 2 17.73 -10.45 -4.50
N TYR A 3 16.69 -10.54 -3.67
CA TYR A 3 15.41 -9.88 -3.92
C TYR A 3 15.21 -8.71 -2.95
N LEU A 4 15.27 -7.49 -3.46
CA LEU A 4 15.12 -6.23 -2.72
C LEU A 4 13.96 -5.38 -3.27
N ASP A 5 12.90 -6.04 -3.79
CA ASP A 5 11.70 -5.40 -4.34
C ASP A 5 10.41 -5.82 -3.62
N TYR A 6 10.48 -6.03 -2.30
CA TYR A 6 9.35 -6.46 -1.46
C TYR A 6 8.18 -5.46 -1.42
N SER A 7 8.41 -4.19 -1.75
CA SER A 7 7.34 -3.20 -1.87
C SER A 7 6.49 -3.38 -3.13
N ALA A 8 7.04 -3.98 -4.21
CA ALA A 8 6.26 -4.32 -5.39
C ALA A 8 5.38 -5.55 -5.14
N THR A 9 5.97 -6.62 -4.63
CA THR A 9 5.26 -7.84 -4.22
C THR A 9 6.14 -8.66 -3.29
N THR A 10 5.53 -9.42 -2.38
CA THR A 10 6.26 -10.37 -1.55
C THR A 10 6.11 -11.80 -2.10
N PRO A 11 7.07 -12.72 -1.87
CA PRO A 11 6.84 -14.13 -2.10
C PRO A 11 5.68 -14.61 -1.23
N VAL A 12 4.86 -15.51 -1.75
CA VAL A 12 3.76 -16.07 -0.96
C VAL A 12 4.33 -17.03 0.08
N ASN A 13 3.93 -16.90 1.35
CA ASN A 13 4.34 -17.81 2.40
C ASN A 13 3.81 -19.22 2.12
N LYS A 14 4.63 -20.24 2.35
CA LYS A 14 4.27 -21.65 2.08
C LYS A 14 2.98 -22.07 2.79
N GLU A 15 2.81 -21.73 4.05
CA GLU A 15 1.60 -22.08 4.80
C GLU A 15 0.34 -21.39 4.24
N VAL A 16 0.49 -20.23 3.60
CA VAL A 16 -0.60 -19.54 2.89
C VAL A 16 -0.99 -20.31 1.62
N ILE A 17 0.01 -20.80 0.86
CA ILE A 17 -0.22 -21.68 -0.31
C ILE A 17 -0.90 -22.97 0.11
N ASP A 18 -0.42 -23.62 1.17
CA ASP A 18 -0.97 -24.87 1.69
C ASP A 18 -2.44 -24.68 2.15
N THR A 19 -2.72 -23.54 2.82
CA THR A 19 -4.08 -23.16 3.22
C THR A 19 -4.98 -22.97 1.99
N TYR A 20 -4.52 -22.23 1.00
CA TYR A 20 -5.26 -22.01 -0.25
C TYR A 20 -5.59 -23.33 -0.94
N SER A 21 -4.59 -24.19 -1.14
CA SER A 21 -4.73 -25.48 -1.83
C SER A 21 -5.70 -26.41 -1.10
N ARG A 22 -5.58 -26.49 0.23
CA ARG A 22 -6.49 -27.30 1.05
C ARG A 22 -7.94 -26.81 0.94
N VAL A 23 -8.17 -25.49 1.04
CA VAL A 23 -9.53 -24.93 0.95
C VAL A 23 -10.12 -25.13 -0.45
N CYS A 24 -9.31 -25.06 -1.51
CA CYS A 24 -9.78 -25.37 -2.87
C CYS A 24 -10.32 -26.80 -2.99
N SER A 25 -9.67 -27.78 -2.36
CA SER A 25 -10.04 -29.19 -2.46
C SER A 25 -11.15 -29.60 -1.49
N GLU A 26 -11.20 -29.02 -0.28
CA GLU A 26 -12.13 -29.44 0.76
C GLU A 26 -13.45 -28.63 0.80
N PHE A 27 -13.42 -27.35 0.40
CA PHE A 27 -14.56 -26.42 0.50
C PHE A 27 -15.09 -26.03 -0.90
N ILE A 28 -15.61 -27.02 -1.63
CA ILE A 28 -16.12 -26.86 -3.01
C ILE A 28 -17.48 -26.17 -3.09
N GLY A 29 -18.19 -26.01 -1.96
CA GLY A 29 -19.55 -25.47 -1.92
C GLY A 29 -19.58 -23.96 -2.18
N ASN A 30 -20.57 -23.48 -2.94
CA ASN A 30 -20.85 -22.05 -3.03
C ASN A 30 -21.39 -21.56 -1.67
N PRO A 31 -20.75 -20.59 -1.00
CA PRO A 31 -21.15 -20.12 0.33
C PRO A 31 -22.55 -19.46 0.37
N ASN A 32 -23.14 -19.16 -0.79
CA ASN A 32 -24.53 -18.68 -0.90
C ASN A 32 -25.56 -19.80 -1.01
N SER A 33 -25.13 -21.08 -1.14
CA SER A 33 -26.02 -22.22 -1.20
C SER A 33 -26.51 -22.68 0.18
N LEU A 34 -27.76 -23.09 0.29
CA LEU A 34 -28.39 -23.52 1.56
C LEU A 34 -28.03 -24.95 1.97
N HIS A 35 -27.48 -25.76 1.07
CA HIS A 35 -27.09 -27.13 1.39
C HIS A 35 -25.80 -27.16 2.23
N LYS A 36 -25.52 -28.29 2.87
CA LYS A 36 -24.42 -28.49 3.84
C LYS A 36 -23.08 -27.94 3.36
N LEU A 37 -22.66 -28.22 2.12
CA LEU A 37 -21.37 -27.77 1.60
C LEU A 37 -21.27 -26.23 1.50
N GLY A 38 -22.37 -25.56 1.12
CA GLY A 38 -22.42 -24.09 1.08
C GLY A 38 -22.34 -23.48 2.48
N VAL A 39 -23.07 -24.08 3.43
CA VAL A 39 -23.03 -23.65 4.84
C VAL A 39 -21.64 -23.82 5.45
N GLU A 40 -20.93 -24.90 5.14
CA GLU A 40 -19.54 -25.13 5.60
C GLU A 40 -18.58 -24.09 5.00
N ALA A 41 -18.67 -23.82 3.70
CA ALA A 41 -17.88 -22.76 3.06
C ALA A 41 -18.16 -21.38 3.67
N LYS A 42 -19.43 -21.06 3.95
CA LYS A 42 -19.81 -19.81 4.62
C LYS A 42 -19.24 -19.71 6.03
N LYS A 43 -19.29 -20.77 6.83
CA LYS A 43 -18.71 -20.82 8.18
C LYS A 43 -17.18 -20.54 8.13
N LEU A 44 -16.47 -21.07 7.13
CA LEU A 44 -15.04 -20.80 6.95
C LEU A 44 -14.79 -19.33 6.64
N ILE A 45 -15.59 -18.71 5.76
CA ILE A 45 -15.50 -17.26 5.47
C ILE A 45 -15.76 -16.46 6.75
N ASP A 46 -16.83 -16.77 7.49
CA ASP A 46 -17.18 -16.05 8.72
C ASP A 46 -16.07 -16.18 9.78
N ALA A 47 -15.45 -17.34 9.91
CA ALA A 47 -14.32 -17.56 10.81
C ALA A 47 -13.08 -16.77 10.37
N SER A 48 -12.76 -16.80 9.07
CA SER A 48 -11.64 -16.03 8.49
C SER A 48 -11.84 -14.52 8.67
N THR A 49 -13.07 -14.04 8.45
CA THR A 49 -13.44 -12.62 8.63
C THR A 49 -13.29 -12.19 10.09
N LYS A 50 -13.74 -13.02 11.04
CA LYS A 50 -13.56 -12.74 12.48
C LYS A 50 -12.08 -12.69 12.86
N GLN A 51 -11.25 -13.57 12.30
CA GLN A 51 -9.81 -13.58 12.55
C GLN A 51 -9.15 -12.29 12.01
N ILE A 52 -9.44 -11.90 10.76
CA ILE A 52 -8.95 -10.65 10.17
C ILE A 52 -9.38 -9.45 11.03
N ALA A 53 -10.65 -9.38 11.39
CA ALA A 53 -11.21 -8.31 12.21
C ALA A 53 -10.51 -8.20 13.57
N SER A 54 -10.30 -9.34 14.24
CA SER A 54 -9.59 -9.39 15.52
C SER A 54 -8.14 -8.91 15.42
N ILE A 55 -7.42 -9.30 14.36
CA ILE A 55 -6.02 -8.89 14.14
C ILE A 55 -5.93 -7.38 13.89
N LEU A 56 -6.88 -6.83 13.11
CA LEU A 56 -6.87 -5.42 12.71
C LEU A 56 -7.60 -4.50 13.71
N GLY A 57 -8.27 -5.04 14.74
CA GLY A 57 -9.03 -4.25 15.72
C GLY A 57 -10.25 -3.57 15.12
N VAL A 58 -10.93 -4.22 14.15
CA VAL A 58 -12.14 -3.70 13.48
C VAL A 58 -13.32 -4.68 13.63
N ASN A 59 -14.53 -4.26 13.23
CA ASN A 59 -15.68 -5.17 13.24
C ASN A 59 -15.70 -6.08 12.00
N PRO A 60 -16.14 -7.34 12.10
CA PRO A 60 -16.26 -8.23 10.94
C PRO A 60 -17.13 -7.64 9.81
N ASN A 61 -18.17 -6.87 10.14
CA ASN A 61 -19.05 -6.21 9.16
C ASN A 61 -18.39 -5.04 8.42
N GLU A 62 -17.23 -4.57 8.87
CA GLU A 62 -16.46 -3.51 8.23
C GLU A 62 -15.55 -4.02 7.10
N ILE A 63 -15.42 -5.35 6.92
CA ILE A 63 -14.51 -5.96 5.94
C ILE A 63 -15.27 -6.30 4.65
N ILE A 64 -14.81 -5.73 3.54
CA ILE A 64 -15.29 -6.02 2.20
C ILE A 64 -14.14 -6.61 1.39
N TYR A 65 -14.27 -7.86 0.97
CA TYR A 65 -13.25 -8.53 0.14
C TYR A 65 -13.25 -8.01 -1.28
N THR A 66 -12.05 -7.77 -1.81
CA THR A 66 -11.77 -7.24 -3.14
C THR A 66 -10.66 -8.05 -3.82
N SER A 67 -10.39 -7.79 -5.07
CA SER A 67 -9.23 -8.39 -5.78
C SER A 67 -7.88 -7.80 -5.37
N GLY A 68 -7.86 -6.75 -4.57
CA GLY A 68 -6.68 -6.04 -4.10
C GLY A 68 -6.95 -4.57 -3.84
N SER A 69 -5.91 -3.82 -3.41
CA SER A 69 -6.06 -2.41 -3.06
C SER A 69 -6.55 -1.53 -4.22
N SER A 70 -6.24 -1.87 -5.47
CA SER A 70 -6.74 -1.09 -6.61
C SER A 70 -8.26 -1.12 -6.72
N GLU A 71 -8.90 -2.27 -6.51
CA GLU A 71 -10.36 -2.36 -6.42
C GLU A 71 -10.87 -1.66 -5.16
N SER A 72 -10.22 -1.85 -4.01
CA SER A 72 -10.59 -1.20 -2.74
C SER A 72 -10.56 0.33 -2.85
N ASN A 73 -9.50 0.90 -3.42
CA ASN A 73 -9.34 2.33 -3.64
C ASN A 73 -10.44 2.90 -4.56
N ASN A 74 -10.73 2.21 -5.67
CA ASN A 74 -11.83 2.61 -6.56
C ASN A 74 -13.19 2.54 -5.86
N MET A 75 -13.45 1.48 -5.07
CA MET A 75 -14.68 1.36 -4.28
C MET A 75 -14.81 2.48 -3.26
N ALA A 76 -13.75 2.78 -2.51
CA ALA A 76 -13.74 3.84 -1.52
C ALA A 76 -14.02 5.20 -2.17
N ILE A 77 -13.22 5.58 -3.17
CA ILE A 77 -13.26 6.91 -3.78
C ILE A 77 -14.55 7.09 -4.59
N LYS A 78 -14.79 6.23 -5.56
CA LYS A 78 -15.97 6.35 -6.45
C LYS A 78 -17.28 6.06 -5.71
N GLY A 79 -17.27 5.07 -4.81
CA GLY A 79 -18.45 4.69 -4.05
C GLY A 79 -18.92 5.79 -3.09
N VAL A 80 -17.99 6.50 -2.42
CA VAL A 80 -18.30 7.66 -1.58
C VAL A 80 -18.79 8.83 -2.45
N CYS A 81 -18.03 9.19 -3.48
CA CYS A 81 -18.34 10.33 -4.33
C CYS A 81 -19.68 10.17 -5.05
N SER A 82 -20.00 8.96 -5.51
CA SER A 82 -21.31 8.67 -6.09
C SER A 82 -22.44 8.80 -5.06
N LYS A 83 -22.25 8.23 -3.86
CA LYS A 83 -23.28 8.18 -2.82
C LYS A 83 -23.60 9.55 -2.23
N TYR A 84 -22.59 10.39 -2.05
CA TYR A 84 -22.71 11.63 -1.28
C TYR A 84 -22.44 12.89 -2.09
N SER A 85 -22.52 12.83 -3.43
CA SER A 85 -22.32 13.97 -4.34
C SER A 85 -23.20 15.19 -4.05
N ASN A 86 -24.34 14.98 -3.36
CA ASN A 86 -25.24 16.03 -2.90
C ASN A 86 -24.76 16.75 -1.63
N ARG A 87 -23.75 16.23 -0.91
CA ARG A 87 -23.18 16.84 0.30
C ARG A 87 -21.96 17.70 0.02
N GLY A 88 -21.28 17.45 -1.08
CA GLY A 88 -20.09 18.17 -1.50
C GLY A 88 -19.44 17.50 -2.70
N LYS A 89 -18.55 18.24 -3.36
CA LYS A 89 -17.80 17.76 -4.53
C LYS A 89 -16.31 18.05 -4.44
N HIS A 90 -15.83 18.43 -3.27
CA HIS A 90 -14.42 18.70 -3.03
C HIS A 90 -13.73 17.48 -2.41
N ILE A 91 -12.54 17.18 -2.92
CA ILE A 91 -11.69 16.07 -2.49
C ILE A 91 -10.28 16.60 -2.21
N ILE A 92 -9.65 16.17 -1.12
CA ILE A 92 -8.25 16.48 -0.82
C ILE A 92 -7.44 15.20 -0.88
N SER A 93 -6.27 15.25 -1.52
CA SER A 93 -5.33 14.14 -1.66
C SER A 93 -3.88 14.62 -1.61
N THR A 94 -2.92 13.73 -1.89
CA THR A 94 -1.49 14.06 -1.98
C THR A 94 -0.88 13.66 -3.33
N ASN A 95 0.27 14.25 -3.66
CA ASN A 95 1.09 13.81 -4.80
C ASN A 95 1.90 12.53 -4.50
N LEU A 96 1.73 11.93 -3.33
CA LEU A 96 2.38 10.68 -2.92
C LEU A 96 1.54 9.43 -3.18
N GLU A 97 0.36 9.60 -3.76
CA GLU A 97 -0.62 8.53 -3.92
C GLU A 97 -0.23 7.54 -5.03
N HIS A 98 -0.64 6.29 -4.82
CA HIS A 98 -0.55 5.27 -5.85
C HIS A 98 -1.49 5.60 -7.03
N SER A 99 -1.15 5.15 -8.25
CA SER A 99 -1.95 5.35 -9.46
C SER A 99 -3.42 4.91 -9.32
N SER A 100 -3.71 3.92 -8.47
CA SER A 100 -5.08 3.48 -8.18
C SER A 100 -5.90 4.46 -7.32
N ILE A 101 -5.28 5.51 -6.79
CA ILE A 101 -5.92 6.70 -6.18
C ILE A 101 -5.99 7.83 -7.21
N ILE A 102 -4.85 8.17 -7.84
CA ILE A 102 -4.78 9.30 -8.79
C ILE A 102 -5.72 9.12 -9.98
N ALA A 103 -5.79 7.91 -10.56
CA ALA A 103 -6.65 7.68 -11.72
C ALA A 103 -8.16 7.85 -11.41
N PRO A 104 -8.72 7.31 -10.30
CA PRO A 104 -10.08 7.63 -9.87
C PRO A 104 -10.32 9.11 -9.58
N LEU A 105 -9.34 9.83 -9.01
CA LEU A 105 -9.44 11.27 -8.77
C LEU A 105 -9.55 12.05 -10.09
N ASN A 106 -8.69 11.75 -11.07
CA ASN A 106 -8.75 12.36 -12.40
C ASN A 106 -10.08 12.05 -13.10
N TYR A 107 -10.60 10.83 -12.96
CA TYR A 107 -11.92 10.49 -13.46
C TYR A 107 -13.00 11.35 -12.81
N LEU A 108 -12.96 11.57 -11.51
CA LEU A 108 -13.94 12.39 -10.80
C LEU A 108 -13.83 13.88 -11.15
N GLN A 109 -12.62 14.41 -11.36
CA GLN A 109 -12.43 15.78 -11.87
C GLN A 109 -13.14 15.98 -13.21
N ASN A 110 -13.02 15.03 -14.12
CA ASN A 110 -13.71 15.04 -15.41
C ASN A 110 -15.25 14.90 -15.26
N ASN A 111 -15.73 14.52 -14.07
CA ASN A 111 -17.16 14.38 -13.74
C ASN A 111 -17.65 15.44 -12.74
N GLY A 112 -16.96 16.58 -12.65
CA GLY A 112 -17.41 17.77 -11.93
C GLY A 112 -17.12 17.77 -10.44
N PHE A 113 -16.11 17.00 -9.99
CA PHE A 113 -15.50 17.12 -8.67
C PHE A 113 -14.28 18.04 -8.73
N GLU A 114 -13.99 18.72 -7.64
CA GLU A 114 -12.75 19.47 -7.43
C GLU A 114 -11.79 18.62 -6.61
N VAL A 115 -10.53 18.57 -7.03
CA VAL A 115 -9.47 17.83 -6.30
C VAL A 115 -8.31 18.78 -6.01
N ASP A 116 -8.05 19.00 -4.74
CA ASP A 116 -6.89 19.73 -4.27
C ASP A 116 -5.83 18.74 -3.72
N PHE A 117 -4.56 19.05 -3.99
CA PHE A 117 -3.43 18.31 -3.46
C PHE A 117 -2.77 19.13 -2.36
N VAL A 118 -2.80 18.59 -1.14
CA VAL A 118 -2.16 19.21 0.00
C VAL A 118 -0.64 19.23 -0.17
N LYS A 119 -0.01 20.31 0.26
CA LYS A 119 1.44 20.45 0.25
C LYS A 119 2.10 19.45 1.20
N LEU A 120 3.35 19.16 0.89
CA LEU A 120 4.23 18.38 1.77
C LEU A 120 5.26 19.33 2.39
N ASP A 121 5.68 19.01 3.62
CA ASP A 121 6.83 19.65 4.24
C ASP A 121 8.15 19.14 3.66
N GLU A 122 9.28 19.61 4.17
CA GLU A 122 10.63 19.24 3.75
C GLU A 122 10.98 17.76 3.98
N ASN A 123 10.22 17.07 4.83
CA ASN A 123 10.36 15.64 5.13
C ASN A 123 9.43 14.75 4.30
N GLY A 124 8.56 15.35 3.49
CA GLY A 124 7.54 14.67 2.71
C GLY A 124 6.27 14.35 3.49
N LEU A 125 6.11 14.90 4.69
CA LEU A 125 4.89 14.79 5.47
C LEU A 125 3.84 15.79 4.96
N VAL A 126 2.57 15.46 5.15
CA VAL A 126 1.46 16.37 4.90
C VAL A 126 1.63 17.64 5.74
N ASP A 127 1.66 18.80 5.10
CA ASP A 127 1.60 20.08 5.77
C ASP A 127 0.21 20.26 6.39
N LEU A 128 0.13 20.13 7.71
CA LEU A 128 -1.13 20.17 8.47
C LEU A 128 -1.80 21.55 8.40
N GLU A 129 -1.04 22.64 8.28
CA GLU A 129 -1.61 23.98 8.13
C GLU A 129 -2.21 24.19 6.73
N ASP A 130 -1.53 23.65 5.70
CA ASP A 130 -2.10 23.65 4.35
C ASP A 130 -3.35 22.76 4.26
N LEU A 131 -3.35 21.58 4.93
CA LEU A 131 -4.54 20.73 5.03
C LEU A 131 -5.71 21.48 5.68
N LYS A 132 -5.50 22.17 6.80
CA LYS A 132 -6.54 23.01 7.45
C LYS A 132 -7.07 24.08 6.49
N ARG A 133 -6.18 24.74 5.76
CA ARG A 133 -6.54 25.79 4.80
C ARG A 133 -7.40 25.25 3.65
N LEU A 134 -7.13 24.01 3.20
CA LEU A 134 -7.86 23.37 2.11
C LEU A 134 -9.22 22.81 2.54
N MET A 135 -9.41 22.51 3.83
CA MET A 135 -10.70 22.02 4.32
C MET A 135 -11.82 23.04 4.09
N ARG A 136 -12.93 22.61 3.50
CA ARG A 136 -14.11 23.40 3.15
C ARG A 136 -15.37 22.71 3.68
N ASP A 137 -16.48 23.45 3.76
CA ASP A 137 -17.78 22.90 4.16
C ASP A 137 -18.29 21.81 3.20
N ASP A 138 -17.90 21.88 1.92
CA ASP A 138 -18.22 20.91 0.87
C ASP A 138 -17.11 19.87 0.64
N THR A 139 -16.07 19.81 1.50
CA THR A 139 -15.07 18.75 1.45
C THR A 139 -15.73 17.42 1.81
N LEU A 140 -15.85 16.55 0.80
CA LEU A 140 -16.51 15.25 0.92
C LEU A 140 -15.55 14.13 1.35
N LEU A 141 -14.34 14.14 0.77
CA LEU A 141 -13.37 13.06 0.94
C LEU A 141 -11.96 13.63 1.13
N VAL A 142 -11.26 13.12 2.12
CA VAL A 142 -9.81 13.20 2.21
C VAL A 142 -9.25 11.80 1.99
N THR A 143 -8.32 11.64 1.04
CA THR A 143 -7.69 10.36 0.72
C THR A 143 -6.17 10.53 0.70
N ILE A 144 -5.49 9.95 1.68
CA ILE A 144 -4.06 10.10 1.91
C ILE A 144 -3.48 8.73 2.27
N CYS A 145 -2.48 8.27 1.52
CA CYS A 145 -1.82 6.99 1.81
C CYS A 145 -1.08 7.05 3.15
N SER A 146 -1.07 5.95 3.88
CA SER A 146 -0.33 5.86 5.15
C SER A 146 1.18 5.87 4.93
N VAL A 147 1.64 5.17 3.89
CA VAL A 147 3.06 5.08 3.51
C VAL A 147 3.19 5.15 2.00
N ASN A 148 4.03 6.05 1.51
CA ASN A 148 4.36 6.10 0.09
C ASN A 148 5.20 4.88 -0.32
N SER A 149 4.83 4.25 -1.43
CA SER A 149 5.44 2.99 -1.88
C SER A 149 6.83 3.15 -2.51
N GLU A 150 7.28 4.36 -2.83
CA GLU A 150 8.56 4.63 -3.52
C GLU A 150 9.61 5.21 -2.59
N VAL A 151 9.28 6.25 -1.82
CA VAL A 151 10.19 6.91 -0.88
C VAL A 151 10.10 6.33 0.52
N GLY A 152 8.93 5.79 0.87
CA GLY A 152 8.68 5.17 2.17
C GLY A 152 8.18 6.13 3.25
N VAL A 153 7.95 7.41 2.94
CA VAL A 153 7.46 8.40 3.92
C VAL A 153 6.13 7.95 4.51
N ARG A 154 6.05 7.96 5.85
CA ARG A 154 4.87 7.61 6.65
C ARG A 154 4.12 8.88 7.04
N GLN A 155 2.83 8.93 6.80
CA GLN A 155 1.98 10.05 7.18
C GLN A 155 1.43 9.87 8.59
N ASP A 156 1.30 10.96 9.34
CA ASP A 156 0.63 10.95 10.65
C ASP A 156 -0.89 10.95 10.46
N LEU A 157 -1.46 9.75 10.27
CA LEU A 157 -2.89 9.58 10.05
C LEU A 157 -3.74 10.10 11.22
N LYS A 158 -3.20 10.12 12.45
CA LYS A 158 -3.90 10.64 13.61
C LYS A 158 -4.03 12.15 13.54
N ALA A 159 -2.92 12.87 13.32
CA ALA A 159 -2.94 14.33 13.19
C ALA A 159 -3.80 14.78 11.99
N ILE A 160 -3.72 14.06 10.87
CA ILE A 160 -4.58 14.29 9.68
C ILE A 160 -6.05 14.09 10.07
N SER A 161 -6.38 13.00 10.77
CA SER A 161 -7.75 12.70 11.18
C SER A 161 -8.34 13.79 12.09
N GLU A 162 -7.55 14.33 13.01
CA GLU A 162 -7.98 15.42 13.90
C GLU A 162 -8.45 16.65 13.09
N ILE A 163 -7.74 16.99 12.01
CA ILE A 163 -8.15 18.07 11.11
C ILE A 163 -9.39 17.68 10.30
N VAL A 164 -9.40 16.49 9.72
CA VAL A 164 -10.55 16.01 8.92
C VAL A 164 -11.83 16.01 9.72
N ARG A 165 -11.77 15.63 11.02
CA ARG A 165 -12.92 15.60 11.93
C ARG A 165 -13.47 16.99 12.30
N THR A 166 -12.78 18.08 11.96
CA THR A 166 -13.35 19.45 12.11
C THR A 166 -14.57 19.65 11.22
N ASN A 167 -14.67 18.93 10.09
CA ASN A 167 -15.88 18.81 9.29
C ASN A 167 -16.44 17.37 9.42
N PRO A 168 -17.51 17.15 10.21
CA PRO A 168 -18.04 15.81 10.47
C PRO A 168 -18.68 15.13 9.25
N LYS A 169 -18.84 15.84 8.13
CA LYS A 169 -19.35 15.29 6.86
C LYS A 169 -18.24 14.71 6.00
N THR A 170 -16.99 15.10 6.25
CA THR A 170 -15.83 14.64 5.48
C THR A 170 -15.48 13.20 5.86
N ILE A 171 -15.26 12.38 4.86
CA ILE A 171 -14.87 10.97 5.00
C ILE A 171 -13.37 10.87 4.82
N PHE A 172 -12.70 10.12 5.72
CA PHE A 172 -11.25 9.90 5.66
C PHE A 172 -10.93 8.48 5.20
N HIS A 173 -10.29 8.37 4.03
CA HIS A 173 -9.77 7.14 3.45
C HIS A 173 -8.24 7.14 3.46
N SER A 174 -7.64 5.98 3.73
CA SER A 174 -6.20 5.78 3.57
C SER A 174 -5.90 4.47 2.84
N ASP A 175 -5.02 4.52 1.85
CA ASP A 175 -4.38 3.31 1.32
C ASP A 175 -3.28 2.89 2.29
N VAL A 176 -3.54 1.82 3.07
CA VAL A 176 -2.62 1.28 4.07
C VAL A 176 -1.84 0.07 3.55
N THR A 177 -1.83 -0.13 2.25
CA THR A 177 -1.23 -1.31 1.59
C THR A 177 0.25 -1.49 1.91
N GLN A 178 1.00 -0.41 2.08
CA GLN A 178 2.42 -0.50 2.43
C GLN A 178 2.68 -0.60 3.94
N SER A 179 1.71 -0.22 4.77
CA SER A 179 1.81 -0.25 6.23
C SER A 179 1.44 -1.60 6.83
N ILE A 180 0.47 -2.28 6.23
CA ILE A 180 -0.08 -3.53 6.78
C ILE A 180 1.01 -4.59 6.94
N GLY A 181 1.11 -5.15 8.15
CA GLY A 181 2.14 -6.13 8.50
C GLY A 181 3.56 -5.59 8.63
N LYS A 182 3.76 -4.26 8.55
CA LYS A 182 5.07 -3.57 8.68
C LYS A 182 5.08 -2.51 9.77
N GLU A 183 3.91 -2.01 10.15
CA GLU A 183 3.69 -1.14 11.31
C GLU A 183 2.31 -1.41 11.92
N LYS A 184 2.09 -0.89 13.13
CA LYS A 184 0.77 -0.96 13.81
C LYS A 184 -0.08 0.21 13.35
N ILE A 185 -1.27 -0.07 12.83
CA ILE A 185 -2.19 0.93 12.29
C ILE A 185 -3.37 1.08 13.25
N ASP A 186 -3.69 2.30 13.62
CA ASP A 186 -4.93 2.61 14.32
C ASP A 186 -6.07 2.86 13.33
N PHE A 187 -6.87 1.82 13.05
CA PHE A 187 -8.02 1.94 12.15
C PHE A 187 -9.16 2.80 12.72
N SER A 188 -9.14 3.14 14.01
CA SER A 188 -10.18 3.96 14.63
C SER A 188 -10.22 5.40 14.08
N VAL A 189 -9.07 5.90 13.62
CA VAL A 189 -8.94 7.25 13.06
C VAL A 189 -9.43 7.37 11.61
N LEU A 190 -9.68 6.24 10.93
CA LEU A 190 -10.07 6.15 9.53
C LEU A 190 -11.55 5.79 9.37
N ASP A 191 -12.19 6.28 8.32
CA ASP A 191 -13.51 5.79 7.89
C ASP A 191 -13.39 4.62 6.92
N MET A 192 -12.32 4.63 6.11
CA MET A 192 -12.02 3.55 5.17
C MET A 192 -10.50 3.33 5.06
N ALA A 193 -10.12 2.06 4.82
CA ALA A 193 -8.72 1.68 4.56
C ALA A 193 -8.64 0.57 3.52
N SER A 194 -7.68 0.68 2.58
CA SER A 194 -7.47 -0.29 1.51
C SER A 194 -6.25 -1.16 1.77
N ILE A 195 -6.39 -2.49 1.56
CA ILE A 195 -5.36 -3.51 1.83
C ILE A 195 -5.21 -4.45 0.62
N SER A 196 -3.98 -4.92 0.35
CA SER A 196 -3.69 -5.94 -0.67
C SER A 196 -2.81 -7.06 -0.11
N GLY A 197 -3.26 -8.31 -0.22
CA GLY A 197 -2.61 -9.49 0.37
C GLY A 197 -1.17 -9.72 -0.10
N GLN A 198 -0.86 -9.39 -1.35
CA GLN A 198 0.48 -9.59 -1.93
C GLN A 198 1.59 -8.71 -1.33
N LYS A 199 1.28 -7.79 -0.42
CA LYS A 199 2.25 -6.91 0.23
C LYS A 199 2.72 -7.42 1.59
N PHE A 200 2.10 -8.51 2.09
CA PHE A 200 2.41 -9.15 3.35
C PHE A 200 2.37 -10.69 3.24
N TYR A 201 3.04 -11.21 2.23
CA TYR A 201 3.26 -12.65 1.98
C TYR A 201 1.98 -13.46 1.72
N GLY A 202 0.89 -12.77 1.36
CA GLY A 202 -0.38 -13.34 0.94
C GLY A 202 -0.45 -13.60 -0.57
N MET A 203 -1.54 -14.24 -0.98
CA MET A 203 -1.83 -14.49 -2.39
C MET A 203 -2.08 -13.17 -3.14
N LYS A 204 -1.71 -13.14 -4.44
CA LYS A 204 -2.18 -12.14 -5.40
C LYS A 204 -3.66 -12.34 -5.68
N GLY A 205 -4.37 -11.29 -6.08
CA GLY A 205 -5.78 -11.38 -6.44
C GLY A 205 -6.75 -11.35 -5.26
N ILE A 206 -6.26 -10.99 -4.06
CA ILE A 206 -7.09 -10.79 -2.86
C ILE A 206 -6.62 -9.55 -2.09
N GLY A 207 -7.59 -8.80 -1.60
CA GLY A 207 -7.42 -7.70 -0.67
C GLY A 207 -8.73 -7.44 0.06
N CYS A 208 -8.81 -6.34 0.78
CA CYS A 208 -10.06 -5.89 1.35
C CYS A 208 -10.11 -4.36 1.47
N LEU A 209 -11.32 -3.84 1.45
CA LEU A 209 -11.65 -2.51 1.91
C LEU A 209 -12.20 -2.66 3.34
N ILE A 210 -11.55 -2.03 4.29
CA ILE A 210 -12.12 -1.80 5.62
C ILE A 210 -12.96 -0.53 5.53
N LYS A 211 -14.20 -0.58 5.99
CA LYS A 211 -15.16 0.50 5.88
C LYS A 211 -16.00 0.54 7.15
N LYS A 212 -16.03 1.67 7.86
CA LYS A 212 -16.89 1.85 9.04
C LYS A 212 -18.29 1.37 8.76
N GLU A 213 -18.87 0.59 9.68
CA GLU A 213 -20.21 -0.04 9.49
C GLU A 213 -21.29 1.01 9.17
N SER A 214 -21.22 2.18 9.82
CA SER A 214 -22.16 3.29 9.61
C SER A 214 -22.04 3.99 8.24
N LEU A 215 -20.92 3.81 7.53
CA LEU A 215 -20.71 4.44 6.23
C LEU A 215 -21.37 3.59 5.12
N ILE A 216 -22.12 4.23 4.25
CA ILE A 216 -22.71 3.60 3.06
C ILE A 216 -21.97 4.09 1.83
N ILE A 217 -21.54 3.17 0.98
CA ILE A 217 -20.93 3.50 -0.32
C ILE A 217 -21.79 2.95 -1.44
N GLU A 218 -21.75 3.57 -2.61
CA GLU A 218 -22.39 3.03 -3.81
C GLU A 218 -21.53 1.89 -4.37
N PRO A 219 -22.11 0.71 -4.65
CA PRO A 219 -21.37 -0.39 -5.26
C PRO A 219 -20.83 -0.01 -6.64
N ILE A 220 -19.59 -0.37 -6.94
CA ILE A 220 -19.03 -0.23 -8.30
C ILE A 220 -19.14 -1.54 -9.11
N ILE A 221 -19.41 -2.68 -8.43
CA ILE A 221 -19.69 -3.97 -9.04
C ILE A 221 -21.08 -4.39 -8.59
N HIS A 222 -22.04 -4.32 -9.52
CA HIS A 222 -23.43 -4.63 -9.29
C HIS A 222 -23.74 -6.11 -9.50
N GLY A 223 -24.74 -6.63 -8.78
CA GLY A 223 -25.23 -8.01 -8.90
C GLY A 223 -25.96 -8.48 -7.64
N GLY A 224 -26.00 -9.80 -7.43
CA GLY A 224 -26.62 -10.40 -6.26
C GLY A 224 -25.85 -10.12 -4.95
N LYS A 225 -26.58 -10.20 -3.83
CA LYS A 225 -25.97 -10.13 -2.49
C LYS A 225 -25.01 -11.32 -2.30
N SER A 226 -23.79 -11.03 -1.87
CA SER A 226 -22.75 -12.01 -1.57
C SER A 226 -22.37 -11.97 -0.08
N THR A 227 -21.12 -11.76 0.27
CA THR A 227 -20.70 -11.48 1.66
C THR A 227 -21.23 -10.12 2.12
N THR A 228 -21.43 -9.20 1.18
CA THR A 228 -21.90 -7.83 1.43
C THR A 228 -22.75 -7.34 0.24
N VAL A 229 -23.56 -6.30 0.48
CA VAL A 229 -24.30 -5.59 -0.57
C VAL A 229 -23.40 -4.62 -1.38
N PHE A 230 -22.21 -4.34 -0.92
CA PHE A 230 -21.30 -3.35 -1.52
C PHE A 230 -20.42 -3.94 -2.62
N ARG A 231 -20.28 -5.27 -2.70
CA ARG A 231 -19.47 -5.94 -3.71
C ARG A 231 -20.09 -7.29 -4.09
N SER A 232 -20.61 -7.38 -5.28
CA SER A 232 -21.26 -8.59 -5.81
C SER A 232 -20.23 -9.60 -6.32
N GLY A 233 -20.66 -10.84 -6.43
CA GLY A 233 -19.89 -11.98 -6.94
C GLY A 233 -19.76 -13.10 -5.93
N THR A 234 -19.57 -14.33 -6.40
CA THR A 234 -19.33 -15.48 -5.52
C THR A 234 -18.06 -15.26 -4.70
N PRO A 235 -18.10 -15.39 -3.38
CA PRO A 235 -16.93 -15.20 -2.54
C PRO A 235 -15.83 -16.22 -2.87
N ALA A 236 -14.61 -15.74 -3.00
CA ALA A 236 -13.44 -16.57 -3.26
C ALA A 236 -12.94 -17.21 -1.94
N THR A 237 -13.67 -18.19 -1.43
CA THR A 237 -13.41 -18.85 -0.13
C THR A 237 -11.93 -19.20 0.09
N PRO A 238 -11.19 -19.82 -0.87
CA PRO A 238 -9.79 -20.14 -0.69
C PRO A 238 -8.91 -18.90 -0.53
N LEU A 239 -9.17 -17.83 -1.29
CA LEU A 239 -8.41 -16.59 -1.19
C LEU A 239 -8.69 -15.86 0.13
N ILE A 240 -9.95 -15.86 0.60
CA ILE A 240 -10.32 -15.26 1.89
C ILE A 240 -9.64 -15.96 3.05
N ALA A 241 -9.66 -17.29 3.08
CA ALA A 241 -8.98 -18.08 4.10
C ALA A 241 -7.45 -17.86 4.06
N SER A 242 -6.87 -17.78 2.86
CA SER A 242 -5.43 -17.52 2.67
C SER A 242 -5.04 -16.11 3.12
N LEU A 243 -5.89 -15.09 2.93
CA LEU A 243 -5.68 -13.73 3.41
C LEU A 243 -5.65 -13.69 4.95
N ALA A 244 -6.59 -14.36 5.61
CA ALA A 244 -6.61 -14.47 7.07
C ALA A 244 -5.35 -15.16 7.60
N LYS A 245 -4.90 -16.23 6.92
CA LYS A 245 -3.66 -16.94 7.27
C LYS A 245 -2.44 -16.03 7.11
N ALA A 246 -2.34 -15.28 6.00
CA ALA A 246 -1.23 -14.36 5.75
C ALA A 246 -1.15 -13.24 6.81
N LEU A 247 -2.29 -12.62 7.14
CA LEU A 247 -2.36 -11.61 8.21
C LEU A 247 -1.93 -12.19 9.55
N ARG A 248 -2.40 -13.37 9.92
CA ARG A 248 -1.98 -14.01 11.17
C ARG A 248 -0.47 -14.21 11.21
N LEU A 249 0.11 -14.77 10.17
CA LEU A 249 1.55 -15.07 10.12
C LEU A 249 2.42 -13.80 10.14
N VAL A 250 1.99 -12.72 9.51
CA VAL A 250 2.80 -11.49 9.49
C VAL A 250 2.78 -10.76 10.84
N TYR A 251 1.67 -10.86 11.59
CA TYR A 251 1.58 -10.28 12.94
C TYR A 251 2.06 -11.23 14.05
N GLU A 252 2.30 -12.50 13.76
CA GLU A 252 3.01 -13.43 14.65
C GLU A 252 4.48 -12.98 14.76
N ASP A 253 5.00 -12.83 15.99
CA ASP A 253 6.35 -12.31 16.27
C ASP A 253 6.64 -10.94 15.61
N PHE A 254 5.61 -10.09 15.47
CA PHE A 254 5.66 -8.83 14.75
C PHE A 254 6.83 -7.94 15.19
N ASP A 255 6.97 -7.71 16.51
CA ASP A 255 7.99 -6.80 17.03
C ASP A 255 9.42 -7.32 16.74
N SER A 256 9.64 -8.63 16.76
CA SER A 256 10.92 -9.25 16.39
C SER A 256 11.25 -9.04 14.92
N LYS A 257 10.27 -9.27 14.02
CA LYS A 257 10.43 -9.06 12.58
C LYS A 257 10.69 -7.58 12.26
N LEU A 258 9.97 -6.68 12.90
CA LEU A 258 10.15 -5.24 12.72
C LEU A 258 11.54 -4.78 13.18
N ASN A 259 11.98 -5.21 14.38
CA ASN A 259 13.30 -4.87 14.90
C ASN A 259 14.42 -5.37 13.99
N HIS A 260 14.29 -6.59 13.47
CA HIS A 260 15.25 -7.11 12.48
C HIS A 260 15.35 -6.21 11.24
N VAL A 261 14.22 -5.77 10.67
CA VAL A 261 14.22 -4.87 9.52
C VAL A 261 14.79 -3.48 9.87
N ILE A 262 14.54 -2.98 11.08
CA ILE A 262 15.14 -1.71 11.55
C ILE A 262 16.66 -1.82 11.61
N GLU A 263 17.20 -2.94 12.10
CA GLU A 263 18.65 -3.18 12.13
C GLU A 263 19.24 -3.27 10.71
N LEU A 264 18.56 -3.98 9.80
CA LEU A 264 18.98 -4.09 8.40
C LEU A 264 18.92 -2.74 7.68
N ASN A 265 17.89 -1.92 7.95
CA ASN A 265 17.78 -0.58 7.39
C ASN A 265 18.96 0.30 7.83
N LYS A 266 19.25 0.36 9.14
CA LYS A 266 20.41 1.11 9.66
C LYS A 266 21.71 0.65 9.03
N TYR A 267 21.90 -0.66 8.90
CA TYR A 267 23.07 -1.25 8.27
C TYR A 267 23.17 -0.85 6.79
N LEU A 268 22.07 -0.92 6.05
CA LEU A 268 22.01 -0.52 4.64
C LEU A 268 22.33 0.97 4.47
N ILE A 269 21.71 1.85 5.27
CA ILE A 269 21.96 3.31 5.22
C ILE A 269 23.43 3.65 5.52
N ASP A 270 24.03 3.02 6.54
CA ASP A 270 25.45 3.19 6.87
C ASP A 270 26.35 2.84 5.68
N LYS A 271 26.09 1.71 5.01
CA LYS A 271 26.85 1.29 3.82
C LYS A 271 26.63 2.23 2.63
N LEU A 272 25.39 2.65 2.38
CA LEU A 272 25.05 3.57 1.29
C LEU A 272 25.67 4.95 1.47
N SER A 273 25.86 5.43 2.71
CA SER A 273 26.47 6.73 2.99
C SER A 273 27.92 6.86 2.53
N ASN A 274 28.59 5.72 2.28
CA ASN A 274 29.96 5.67 1.76
C ASN A 274 30.03 5.70 0.21
N LEU A 275 28.87 5.72 -0.47
CA LEU A 275 28.80 5.78 -1.93
C LEU A 275 28.48 7.19 -2.41
N ASP A 276 28.87 7.51 -3.64
CA ASP A 276 28.60 8.81 -4.26
C ASP A 276 27.17 8.87 -4.85
N ILE A 277 26.19 8.94 -3.94
CA ILE A 277 24.74 8.94 -4.24
C ILE A 277 24.00 9.94 -3.35
N TYR A 278 22.71 10.15 -3.61
CA TYR A 278 21.78 10.84 -2.71
C TYR A 278 20.87 9.83 -2.04
N ILE A 279 20.68 9.91 -0.73
CA ILE A 279 19.68 9.15 0.01
C ILE A 279 18.45 10.03 0.14
N ASN A 280 17.31 9.60 -0.44
CA ASN A 280 16.06 10.36 -0.43
C ASN A 280 15.17 10.01 0.77
N SER A 281 15.35 8.82 1.36
CA SER A 281 14.65 8.40 2.57
C SER A 281 15.23 9.09 3.81
N ASN A 282 14.38 9.40 4.78
CA ASN A 282 14.71 10.06 6.02
C ASN A 282 14.12 9.29 7.23
N ASP A 283 14.21 9.84 8.44
CA ASP A 283 13.75 9.20 9.68
C ASP A 283 12.22 9.00 9.76
N TYR A 284 11.47 9.71 8.91
CA TYR A 284 10.01 9.54 8.81
C TYR A 284 9.62 8.39 7.86
N CYS A 285 10.58 7.78 7.17
CA CYS A 285 10.31 6.67 6.27
C CYS A 285 10.13 5.34 7.00
N LEU A 286 9.30 4.47 6.42
CA LEU A 286 9.15 3.09 6.87
C LEU A 286 10.47 2.33 6.68
N PRO A 287 11.03 1.65 7.70
CA PRO A 287 12.34 0.98 7.59
C PRO A 287 12.45 -0.04 6.46
N HIS A 288 11.32 -0.54 5.98
CA HIS A 288 11.26 -1.50 4.87
C HIS A 288 11.57 -0.89 3.49
N ILE A 289 11.64 0.43 3.37
CA ILE A 289 11.78 1.13 2.08
C ILE A 289 12.93 2.14 2.18
N VAL A 290 13.93 1.98 1.32
CA VAL A 290 15.00 2.94 1.14
C VAL A 290 15.00 3.40 -0.32
N ASN A 291 14.98 4.71 -0.52
CA ASN A 291 15.05 5.33 -1.83
C ASN A 291 16.36 6.13 -1.95
N ILE A 292 17.09 5.91 -3.03
CA ILE A 292 18.32 6.63 -3.35
C ILE A 292 18.26 7.19 -4.76
N SER A 293 19.04 8.23 -5.04
CA SER A 293 19.23 8.74 -6.40
C SER A 293 20.70 8.69 -6.79
N LEU A 294 20.95 8.18 -7.99
CA LEU A 294 22.28 8.13 -8.59
C LEU A 294 22.64 9.52 -9.16
N LYS A 295 23.93 9.91 -9.15
CA LYS A 295 24.33 11.24 -9.63
C LYS A 295 24.29 11.37 -11.15
N ASN A 296 24.83 10.38 -11.87
CA ASN A 296 25.03 10.47 -13.32
C ASN A 296 24.41 9.32 -14.11
N ILE A 297 23.81 8.33 -13.45
CA ILE A 297 23.30 7.10 -14.06
C ILE A 297 21.78 7.13 -14.02
N LYS A 298 21.13 6.83 -15.15
CA LYS A 298 19.67 6.65 -15.19
C LYS A 298 19.25 5.41 -14.40
N SER A 299 18.13 5.51 -13.71
CA SER A 299 17.59 4.42 -12.87
C SER A 299 17.45 3.10 -13.60
N GLU A 300 16.94 3.11 -14.84
CA GLU A 300 16.72 1.90 -15.66
C GLU A 300 18.05 1.22 -16.05
N VAL A 301 19.11 2.01 -16.33
CA VAL A 301 20.43 1.46 -16.65
C VAL A 301 21.02 0.73 -15.44
N MET A 302 20.88 1.31 -14.24
CA MET A 302 21.34 0.66 -13.00
C MET A 302 20.51 -0.57 -12.68
N LEU A 303 19.18 -0.52 -12.88
CA LEU A 303 18.30 -1.67 -12.67
C LEU A 303 18.77 -2.86 -13.50
N HIS A 304 19.00 -2.68 -14.80
CA HIS A 304 19.46 -3.76 -15.66
C HIS A 304 20.88 -4.24 -15.33
N ALA A 305 21.78 -3.34 -14.94
CA ALA A 305 23.13 -3.73 -14.50
C ALA A 305 23.13 -4.59 -13.23
N LEU A 306 22.20 -4.34 -12.30
CA LEU A 306 22.01 -5.17 -11.11
C LEU A 306 21.29 -6.49 -11.43
N GLU A 307 20.29 -6.46 -12.32
CA GLU A 307 19.58 -7.65 -12.80
C GLU A 307 20.51 -8.67 -13.45
N GLU A 308 21.50 -8.22 -14.24
CA GLU A 308 22.57 -9.09 -14.81
C GLU A 308 23.38 -9.82 -13.72
N LYS A 309 23.33 -9.36 -12.48
CA LYS A 309 23.97 -9.96 -11.31
C LYS A 309 23.00 -10.66 -10.37
N ASP A 310 21.79 -10.99 -10.84
CA ASP A 310 20.71 -11.62 -10.05
C ASP A 310 20.28 -10.79 -8.82
N ILE A 311 20.35 -9.45 -8.88
CA ILE A 311 19.92 -8.52 -7.86
C ILE A 311 18.71 -7.73 -8.38
N TYR A 312 17.57 -7.86 -7.71
CA TYR A 312 16.28 -7.30 -8.13
C TYR A 312 15.86 -6.16 -7.21
N ILE A 313 15.76 -4.97 -7.78
CA ILE A 313 15.31 -3.71 -7.17
C ILE A 313 14.18 -3.11 -8.02
N SER A 314 13.68 -1.94 -7.62
CA SER A 314 12.72 -1.19 -8.45
C SER A 314 13.21 0.23 -8.71
N THR A 315 12.72 0.84 -9.77
CA THR A 315 12.98 2.26 -10.09
C THR A 315 11.82 3.12 -9.60
N GLN A 316 10.76 3.21 -10.38
CA GLN A 316 9.48 3.88 -10.03
C GLN A 316 8.37 2.84 -10.00
N THR A 317 7.17 3.19 -9.54
CA THR A 317 6.05 2.24 -9.62
C THR A 317 5.82 1.86 -11.08
N ALA A 318 5.63 0.55 -11.33
CA ALA A 318 5.42 -0.02 -12.67
C ALA A 318 4.25 0.62 -13.46
N CYS A 319 3.42 1.44 -12.80
CA CYS A 319 2.27 2.13 -13.37
C CYS A 319 2.53 3.61 -13.70
N SER A 320 3.76 4.14 -13.47
CA SER A 320 4.09 5.53 -13.79
C SER A 320 4.51 5.66 -15.27
N THR A 321 3.87 6.56 -16.01
CA THR A 321 4.12 6.82 -17.45
C THR A 321 5.09 7.98 -17.69
N GLY A 322 5.71 8.54 -16.64
CA GLY A 322 6.58 9.71 -16.70
C GLY A 322 8.07 9.37 -16.81
N ASN A 323 8.86 10.32 -17.26
CA ASN A 323 10.33 10.22 -17.35
C ASN A 323 11.03 10.29 -15.97
N TYR A 324 10.28 10.49 -14.88
CA TYR A 324 10.79 10.58 -13.50
C TYR A 324 9.71 10.16 -12.49
N SER A 325 10.14 9.75 -11.29
CA SER A 325 9.24 9.41 -10.18
C SER A 325 8.51 10.66 -9.67
N ALA A 326 7.18 10.66 -9.74
CA ALA A 326 6.35 11.73 -9.20
C ALA A 326 6.50 11.84 -7.67
N SER A 327 6.59 10.71 -6.97
CA SER A 327 6.77 10.66 -5.51
C SER A 327 8.12 11.23 -5.07
N VAL A 328 9.21 10.84 -5.74
CA VAL A 328 10.55 11.38 -5.43
C VAL A 328 10.61 12.87 -5.75
N TYR A 329 10.00 13.30 -6.86
CA TYR A 329 9.90 14.72 -7.18
C TYR A 329 9.08 15.49 -6.14
N ALA A 330 7.97 14.94 -5.68
CA ALA A 330 7.13 15.59 -4.67
C ALA A 330 7.91 15.85 -3.36
N VAL A 331 8.79 14.93 -2.97
CA VAL A 331 9.60 15.04 -1.74
C VAL A 331 10.87 15.89 -1.96
N THR A 332 11.57 15.71 -3.09
CA THR A 332 12.90 16.33 -3.29
C THR A 332 12.86 17.65 -4.04
N GLN A 333 11.79 17.95 -4.76
CA GLN A 333 11.64 19.06 -5.71
C GLN A 333 12.74 19.09 -6.79
N ASP A 334 13.39 17.94 -7.04
CA ASP A 334 14.52 17.77 -7.94
C ASP A 334 14.19 16.71 -9.02
N LYS A 335 14.03 17.17 -10.27
CA LYS A 335 13.71 16.28 -11.40
C LYS A 335 14.86 15.33 -11.74
N GLU A 336 16.11 15.74 -11.55
CA GLU A 336 17.24 14.88 -11.83
C GLU A 336 17.32 13.74 -10.83
N LYS A 337 17.20 14.03 -9.53
CA LYS A 337 17.06 12.98 -8.50
C LYS A 337 15.91 12.05 -8.80
N ALA A 338 14.73 12.60 -9.12
CA ALA A 338 13.53 11.81 -9.42
C ALA A 338 13.68 10.91 -10.66
N SER A 339 14.46 11.32 -11.67
CA SER A 339 14.71 10.53 -12.88
C SER A 339 15.80 9.45 -12.73
N ARG A 340 16.58 9.53 -11.65
CA ARG A 340 17.72 8.66 -11.35
C ARG A 340 17.52 7.86 -10.08
N SER A 341 16.30 7.86 -9.54
CA SER A 341 16.00 7.21 -8.28
C SER A 341 15.77 5.70 -8.43
N ILE A 342 16.26 4.95 -7.46
CA ILE A 342 16.00 3.52 -7.30
C ILE A 342 15.49 3.25 -5.89
N ARG A 343 14.60 2.26 -5.78
CA ARG A 343 14.02 1.83 -4.52
C ARG A 343 14.57 0.47 -4.12
N ILE A 344 15.06 0.37 -2.91
CA ILE A 344 15.47 -0.86 -2.24
C ILE A 344 14.42 -1.14 -1.18
N SER A 345 13.78 -2.31 -1.21
CA SER A 345 12.81 -2.66 -0.19
C SER A 345 13.18 -3.96 0.51
N LEU A 346 13.28 -3.84 1.84
CA LEU A 346 13.72 -4.87 2.77
C LEU A 346 12.53 -5.70 3.29
N SER A 347 12.86 -6.86 3.80
CA SER A 347 11.95 -7.81 4.42
C SER A 347 12.60 -8.42 5.67
N TYR A 348 11.82 -9.03 6.55
CA TYR A 348 12.35 -9.87 7.60
C TYR A 348 13.06 -11.14 7.07
N LEU A 349 12.97 -11.42 5.77
CA LEU A 349 13.69 -12.48 5.08
C LEU A 349 15.06 -12.03 4.55
N THR A 350 15.31 -10.73 4.49
CA THR A 350 16.56 -10.16 3.99
C THR A 350 17.69 -10.42 4.99
N THR A 351 18.90 -10.69 4.52
CA THR A 351 20.09 -10.91 5.34
C THR A 351 21.13 -9.80 5.18
N LYS A 352 22.08 -9.69 6.13
CA LYS A 352 23.20 -8.76 6.03
C LYS A 352 24.12 -9.11 4.87
N GLU A 353 24.30 -10.37 4.59
CA GLU A 353 25.10 -10.90 3.48
C GLU A 353 24.53 -10.46 2.13
N GLU A 354 23.18 -10.48 1.98
CA GLU A 354 22.53 -9.98 0.77
C GLU A 354 22.75 -8.48 0.60
N ILE A 355 22.73 -7.70 1.69
CA ILE A 355 23.03 -6.26 1.68
C ILE A 355 24.49 -6.03 1.29
N ASP A 356 25.46 -6.76 1.83
CA ASP A 356 26.87 -6.62 1.49
C ASP A 356 27.15 -6.89 0.02
N ILE A 357 26.55 -7.95 -0.54
CA ILE A 357 26.64 -8.27 -1.96
C ILE A 357 26.00 -7.17 -2.80
N PHE A 358 24.81 -6.68 -2.42
CA PHE A 358 24.14 -5.59 -3.10
C PHE A 358 25.02 -4.32 -3.13
N ILE A 359 25.55 -3.89 -1.98
CA ILE A 359 26.40 -2.69 -1.86
C ILE A 359 27.66 -2.79 -2.69
N SER A 360 28.38 -3.93 -2.62
CA SER A 360 29.61 -4.15 -3.41
C SER A 360 29.31 -4.12 -4.91
N THR A 361 28.22 -4.76 -5.34
CA THR A 361 27.80 -4.78 -6.74
C THR A 361 27.34 -3.40 -7.21
N LEU A 362 26.57 -2.67 -6.39
CA LEU A 362 26.14 -1.30 -6.69
C LEU A 362 27.35 -0.37 -6.89
N ALA A 363 28.36 -0.44 -5.99
CA ALA A 363 29.59 0.34 -6.09
C ALA A 363 30.40 0.00 -7.36
N GLU A 364 30.47 -1.26 -7.74
CA GLU A 364 31.11 -1.73 -8.97
C GLU A 364 30.39 -1.20 -10.22
N CYS A 365 29.05 -1.29 -10.25
CA CYS A 365 28.21 -0.77 -11.33
C CYS A 365 28.34 0.76 -11.46
N ILE A 366 28.34 1.50 -10.36
CA ILE A 366 28.55 2.95 -10.37
C ILE A 366 29.88 3.29 -11.05
N LYS A 367 30.98 2.67 -10.61
CA LYS A 367 32.30 2.89 -11.22
C LYS A 367 32.29 2.59 -12.72
N LYS A 368 31.78 1.42 -13.12
CA LYS A 368 31.77 0.97 -14.53
C LYS A 368 30.96 1.90 -15.43
N LEU A 369 29.80 2.37 -14.97
CA LEU A 369 28.86 3.16 -15.76
C LEU A 369 29.21 4.66 -15.77
N ASP A 370 29.91 5.18 -14.76
CA ASP A 370 30.37 6.57 -14.71
C ASP A 370 31.64 6.80 -15.56
N PHE A 371 32.54 5.81 -15.67
CA PHE A 371 33.77 5.89 -16.49
C PHE A 371 33.53 5.67 -18.00
N GLY A 372 32.33 5.35 -18.41
CA GLY A 372 31.96 5.13 -19.82
C GLY A 372 31.49 6.39 -20.55
N ARG A 373 31.71 7.59 -19.98
CA ARG A 373 31.35 8.89 -20.57
C ARG A 373 32.54 9.77 -20.81
#